data_f9c2a8b24bc134ef693cdd9e5ce481b5
#
_entry.id   f9c2a8b24bc134ef693cdd9e5ce481b5
#
_cell.length_a   1.000
_cell.length_b   1.000
_cell.length_c   1.000
_cell.angle_alpha   90.00
_cell.angle_beta   90.00
_cell.angle_gamma   90.00
#
_symmetry.space_group_name_H-M   'P 1'
#
loop_
_entity.id
_entity.type
_entity.pdbx_description
1 polymer ?
#
loop_
_entity_poly.entity_id
_entity_poly.type
_entity_poly.pdbx_seq_one_letter_code
_entity_poly.pdbx_strand_id
1 'polypeptide(L)'
;MTTKFDIIKLKAQAALGNVEAMYELGFNYLYGIGVEDNMEKAHEYLQKAAAKNFAAAKELLTNVFADNGQSSAINSDFKEKGYATFKRICQDADKGDPEALYIKSIGKLDDDIDDYRFFRAIDDLTKASQKEYAPALFALGRTYHISTRVSGKKAEGLSMIQQAADMEFIPAIKYMMAKAPESVYKVVKHMSEAPNADGEILCMLAHYYQEGIVVEKDINKAITIFEKSILKGNTDSMLELGWIFEQSEDVPHDYKRAFELYSKAADLNNAAAMNNLGTCYKKGIGTEDDKEKALACYTKAAELGNIEAYWNLYLYYMDGISTERNFKKAVEWLEKGDKAGNLECTFQLTMHIMNGDGIEEDANKYFMYMQKAAKGGYKEAFVRLGDCYRYGIGTQQNGNYAFEWYKKASEFSLDGIASLAKCYTYGIGIQRDDKKAIELYKIAAEQGYAQAQFDLGICYRQGEGVEKDPQKAIEWYLKAAEQGHGDALCNLGIMYENGIGVDQDSSKAFDFFKKSAVAGSVQGQFCLGHLYYSGSGTEQDYAEAIKWFKEAADKGEPDSMFHLAICYNDGLGVEKDSNKMAYYMYAAADRGFQRAIEAIQKYNIRRP
;
A
#
# COMPACT_ATOMS: atom_id res chain seq x y z
N MET A 1 -10.57 32.72 -8.87
CA MET A 1 -10.38 32.99 -7.41
C MET A 1 -9.98 31.67 -6.79
N THR A 2 -8.82 31.65 -6.16
CA THR A 2 -8.31 30.43 -5.49
C THR A 2 -9.22 30.10 -4.32
N THR A 3 -9.81 28.93 -4.29
CA THR A 3 -10.75 28.51 -3.25
C THR A 3 -10.01 28.01 -2.01
N LYS A 4 -10.70 27.89 -0.87
CA LYS A 4 -10.13 27.26 0.34
C LYS A 4 -9.64 25.83 0.08
N PHE A 5 -10.25 25.15 -0.88
CA PHE A 5 -9.89 23.79 -1.30
C PHE A 5 -8.56 23.77 -2.07
N ASP A 6 -8.33 24.73 -2.97
CA ASP A 6 -7.09 24.88 -3.73
C ASP A 6 -5.89 25.09 -2.80
N ILE A 7 -6.07 25.88 -1.74
CA ILE A 7 -5.02 26.10 -0.72
C ILE A 7 -4.68 24.85 0.08
N ILE A 8 -5.67 24.01 0.41
CA ILE A 8 -5.42 22.73 1.10
C ILE A 8 -4.60 21.81 0.21
N LYS A 9 -4.92 21.77 -1.09
CA LYS A 9 -4.19 20.97 -2.08
C LYS A 9 -2.76 21.46 -2.26
N LEU A 10 -2.56 22.77 -2.41
CA LEU A 10 -1.22 23.37 -2.49
C LEU A 10 -0.36 23.08 -1.25
N LYS A 11 -0.95 23.12 -0.05
CA LYS A 11 -0.25 22.75 1.18
C LYS A 11 0.18 21.28 1.19
N ALA A 12 -0.66 20.37 0.71
CA ALA A 12 -0.33 18.98 0.59
C ALA A 12 0.82 18.75 -0.42
N GLN A 13 0.75 19.39 -1.57
CA GLN A 13 1.78 19.32 -2.60
C GLN A 13 3.12 19.94 -2.15
N ALA A 14 3.09 21.07 -1.49
CA ALA A 14 4.28 21.71 -0.92
C ALA A 14 4.94 20.84 0.17
N ALA A 15 4.13 20.18 1.01
CA ALA A 15 4.60 19.22 2.00
C ALA A 15 5.27 17.99 1.37
N LEU A 16 4.85 17.61 0.15
CA LEU A 16 5.45 16.55 -0.66
C LEU A 16 6.68 17.02 -1.45
N GLY A 17 7.15 18.24 -1.21
CA GLY A 17 8.35 18.76 -1.83
C GLY A 17 8.16 19.38 -3.21
N ASN A 18 6.91 19.58 -3.67
CA ASN A 18 6.63 20.26 -4.93
C ASN A 18 7.03 21.73 -4.84
N VAL A 19 7.99 22.13 -5.66
CA VAL A 19 8.63 23.45 -5.61
C VAL A 19 7.67 24.54 -6.09
N GLU A 20 6.88 24.26 -7.09
CA GLU A 20 5.88 25.15 -7.65
C GLU A 20 4.76 25.42 -6.62
N ALA A 21 4.30 24.38 -5.95
CA ALA A 21 3.31 24.53 -4.89
C ALA A 21 3.84 25.33 -3.70
N MET A 22 5.12 25.19 -3.36
CA MET A 22 5.79 26.04 -2.37
C MET A 22 5.79 27.50 -2.81
N TYR A 23 6.17 27.76 -4.06
CA TYR A 23 6.17 29.11 -4.62
C TYR A 23 4.76 29.71 -4.64
N GLU A 24 3.78 28.97 -5.13
CA GLU A 24 2.38 29.42 -5.22
C GLU A 24 1.77 29.67 -3.84
N LEU A 25 2.07 28.83 -2.84
CA LEU A 25 1.67 29.08 -1.46
C LEU A 25 2.34 30.34 -0.88
N GLY A 26 3.64 30.50 -1.11
CA GLY A 26 4.35 31.70 -0.71
C GLY A 26 3.72 32.96 -1.31
N PHE A 27 3.38 32.89 -2.59
CA PHE A 27 2.70 33.95 -3.31
C PHE A 27 1.27 34.20 -2.76
N ASN A 28 0.50 33.16 -2.52
CA ASN A 28 -0.86 33.28 -1.99
C ASN A 28 -0.88 33.85 -0.57
N TYR A 29 0.05 33.47 0.29
CA TYR A 29 0.21 34.08 1.62
C TYR A 29 0.71 35.53 1.56
N LEU A 30 1.53 35.86 0.56
CA LEU A 30 2.03 37.23 0.37
C LEU A 30 0.90 38.21 0.00
N TYR A 31 -0.06 37.76 -0.80
CA TYR A 31 -1.12 38.62 -1.37
C TYR A 31 -2.52 38.36 -0.79
N GLY A 32 -2.66 37.45 0.17
CA GLY A 32 -3.95 37.09 0.75
C GLY A 32 -4.90 36.45 -0.26
N ILE A 33 -4.38 35.66 -1.23
CA ILE A 33 -5.19 35.02 -2.27
C ILE A 33 -5.72 33.67 -1.76
N GLY A 34 -7.00 33.59 -1.43
CA GLY A 34 -7.63 32.38 -0.90
C GLY A 34 -7.23 32.02 0.54
N VAL A 35 -6.31 32.76 1.15
CA VAL A 35 -5.86 32.68 2.54
C VAL A 35 -5.72 34.08 3.11
N GLU A 36 -5.74 34.21 4.45
CA GLU A 36 -5.34 35.43 5.12
C GLU A 36 -3.85 35.68 4.87
N ASP A 37 -3.48 36.92 4.54
CA ASP A 37 -2.08 37.30 4.29
C ASP A 37 -1.23 37.04 5.53
N ASN A 38 -0.07 36.41 5.28
CA ASN A 38 0.87 36.04 6.34
C ASN A 38 2.30 36.07 5.80
N MET A 39 3.03 37.11 6.14
CA MET A 39 4.38 37.36 5.66
C MET A 39 5.40 36.32 6.11
N GLU A 40 5.28 35.77 7.33
CA GLU A 40 6.17 34.71 7.81
C GLU A 40 6.00 33.44 6.98
N LYS A 41 4.77 33.03 6.74
CA LYS A 41 4.49 31.86 5.90
C LYS A 41 4.87 32.10 4.44
N ALA A 42 4.61 33.30 3.92
CA ALA A 42 5.05 33.67 2.59
C ALA A 42 6.58 33.52 2.44
N HIS A 43 7.33 34.08 3.39
CA HIS A 43 8.78 33.98 3.42
C HIS A 43 9.28 32.53 3.54
N GLU A 44 8.69 31.76 4.46
CA GLU A 44 9.01 30.35 4.67
C GLU A 44 8.85 29.52 3.38
N TYR A 45 7.69 29.63 2.73
CA TYR A 45 7.43 28.86 1.51
C TYR A 45 8.29 29.33 0.32
N LEU A 46 8.53 30.62 0.17
CA LEU A 46 9.40 31.15 -0.87
C LEU A 46 10.86 30.75 -0.63
N GLN A 47 11.34 30.72 0.62
CA GLN A 47 12.68 30.21 0.95
C GLN A 47 12.82 28.73 0.59
N LYS A 48 11.82 27.91 0.91
CA LYS A 48 11.82 26.49 0.54
C LYS A 48 11.88 26.28 -0.98
N ALA A 49 11.16 27.10 -1.75
CA ALA A 49 11.21 27.05 -3.20
C ALA A 49 12.54 27.55 -3.75
N ALA A 50 13.10 28.63 -3.19
CA ALA A 50 14.38 29.20 -3.60
C ALA A 50 15.57 28.28 -3.28
N ALA A 51 15.52 27.55 -2.16
CA ALA A 51 16.51 26.54 -1.79
C ALA A 51 16.57 25.37 -2.78
N LYS A 52 15.48 25.14 -3.51
CA LYS A 52 15.40 24.17 -4.61
C LYS A 52 15.67 24.82 -5.99
N ASN A 53 16.37 25.93 -6.04
CA ASN A 53 16.76 26.66 -7.24
C ASN A 53 15.60 27.26 -8.07
N PHE A 54 14.43 27.48 -7.50
CA PHE A 54 13.32 28.09 -8.22
C PHE A 54 13.56 29.60 -8.41
N ALA A 55 13.84 30.02 -9.65
CA ALA A 55 14.29 31.37 -9.97
C ALA A 55 13.29 32.45 -9.53
N ALA A 56 11.99 32.27 -9.79
CA ALA A 56 10.93 33.20 -9.40
C ALA A 56 10.83 33.38 -7.87
N ALA A 57 11.07 32.33 -7.09
CA ALA A 57 11.09 32.43 -5.63
C ALA A 57 12.30 33.20 -5.14
N LYS A 58 13.48 33.03 -5.76
CA LYS A 58 14.67 33.80 -5.46
C LYS A 58 14.45 35.29 -5.79
N GLU A 59 13.84 35.57 -6.92
CA GLU A 59 13.52 36.93 -7.33
C GLU A 59 12.53 37.60 -6.37
N LEU A 60 11.46 36.91 -6.00
CA LEU A 60 10.48 37.42 -5.02
C LEU A 60 11.13 37.64 -3.64
N LEU A 61 11.97 36.72 -3.17
CA LEU A 61 12.70 36.89 -1.92
C LEU A 61 13.62 38.12 -1.95
N THR A 62 14.36 38.29 -3.04
CA THR A 62 15.24 39.45 -3.19
C THR A 62 14.49 40.76 -3.25
N ASN A 63 13.39 40.80 -3.98
CA ASN A 63 12.60 42.03 -4.19
C ASN A 63 11.68 42.39 -3.03
N VAL A 64 11.23 41.41 -2.26
CA VAL A 64 10.23 41.60 -1.19
C VAL A 64 10.83 41.54 0.21
N PHE A 65 11.91 40.77 0.42
CA PHE A 65 12.51 40.52 1.73
C PHE A 65 13.99 40.97 1.86
N ALA A 66 14.51 41.73 0.89
CA ALA A 66 15.93 42.10 0.80
C ALA A 66 16.44 43.04 1.91
N ASP A 67 15.58 43.64 2.74
CA ASP A 67 16.00 44.44 3.88
C ASP A 67 15.78 43.70 5.21
N ASN A 68 16.93 43.19 5.69
CA ASN A 68 17.19 42.86 7.10
C ASN A 68 16.03 42.36 7.98
N GLY A 69 15.88 41.05 8.11
CA GLY A 69 15.48 40.22 9.26
C GLY A 69 14.75 40.81 10.49
N GLN A 70 14.08 41.93 10.41
CA GLN A 70 13.26 42.48 11.48
C GLN A 70 11.83 42.65 11.04
N SER A 71 11.00 41.72 11.50
CA SER A 71 9.58 41.74 11.50
C SER A 71 9.03 42.93 12.30
N SER A 72 8.76 44.06 11.64
CA SER A 72 7.88 45.05 12.22
C SER A 72 7.25 45.91 11.13
N ALA A 73 5.91 45.88 11.11
CA ALA A 73 5.01 46.67 10.29
C ALA A 73 5.04 46.39 8.78
N ILE A 74 4.11 45.57 8.33
CA ILE A 74 3.79 45.31 6.92
C ILE A 74 3.31 46.63 6.30
N ASN A 75 4.19 47.30 5.62
CA ASN A 75 3.89 48.49 4.85
C ASN A 75 3.16 48.11 3.55
N SER A 76 2.20 48.90 3.14
CA SER A 76 1.52 48.84 1.82
C SER A 76 2.50 48.75 0.64
N ASP A 77 3.72 49.25 0.83
CA ASP A 77 4.84 49.25 -0.10
C ASP A 77 5.34 47.83 -0.49
N PHE A 78 5.24 46.83 0.41
CA PHE A 78 5.65 45.45 0.13
C PHE A 78 4.65 44.73 -0.79
N LYS A 79 3.34 44.95 -0.58
CA LYS A 79 2.31 44.41 -1.48
C LYS A 79 2.44 45.00 -2.88
N GLU A 80 2.79 46.28 -2.99
CA GLU A 80 3.02 46.94 -4.29
C GLU A 80 4.26 46.39 -5.02
N LYS A 81 5.37 46.15 -4.33
CA LYS A 81 6.59 45.61 -4.95
C LYS A 81 6.40 44.19 -5.52
N GLY A 82 5.78 43.31 -4.78
CA GLY A 82 5.51 41.96 -5.26
C GLY A 82 4.44 41.93 -6.37
N TYR A 83 3.39 42.75 -6.28
CA TYR A 83 2.44 42.92 -7.37
C TYR A 83 3.12 43.51 -8.63
N ALA A 84 4.04 44.42 -8.45
CA ALA A 84 4.86 44.97 -9.55
C ALA A 84 5.75 43.90 -10.20
N THR A 85 6.34 42.98 -9.41
CA THR A 85 7.14 41.85 -9.94
C THR A 85 6.25 40.89 -10.74
N PHE A 86 5.11 40.48 -10.20
CA PHE A 86 4.16 39.64 -10.93
C PHE A 86 3.62 40.31 -12.19
N LYS A 87 3.31 41.60 -12.10
CA LYS A 87 2.87 42.39 -13.26
C LYS A 87 3.95 42.47 -14.33
N ARG A 88 5.23 42.61 -13.93
CA ARG A 88 6.37 42.56 -14.85
C ARG A 88 6.50 41.20 -15.51
N ILE A 89 6.43 40.12 -14.75
CA ILE A 89 6.44 38.73 -15.30
C ILE A 89 5.30 38.56 -16.33
N CYS A 90 4.08 39.01 -16.02
CA CYS A 90 2.98 38.96 -16.97
C CYS A 90 3.25 39.79 -18.23
N GLN A 91 3.81 41.00 -18.08
CA GLN A 91 4.17 41.86 -19.22
C GLN A 91 5.30 41.28 -20.07
N ASP A 92 6.29 40.66 -19.45
CA ASP A 92 7.39 40.00 -20.17
C ASP A 92 6.92 38.71 -20.86
N ALA A 93 6.01 37.95 -20.23
CA ALA A 93 5.32 36.85 -20.89
C ALA A 93 4.49 37.30 -22.11
N ASP A 94 3.81 38.44 -22.02
CA ASP A 94 3.04 39.02 -23.15
C ASP A 94 3.96 39.50 -24.30
N LYS A 95 5.23 39.82 -24.01
CA LYS A 95 6.30 40.05 -25.01
C LYS A 95 6.92 38.77 -25.53
N GLY A 96 6.54 37.63 -24.98
CA GLY A 96 7.01 36.32 -25.36
C GLY A 96 8.33 35.91 -24.71
N ASP A 97 8.70 36.47 -23.55
CA ASP A 97 9.85 36.01 -22.79
C ASP A 97 9.63 34.55 -22.32
N PRO A 98 10.55 33.60 -22.63
CA PRO A 98 10.32 32.18 -22.40
C PRO A 98 10.30 31.81 -20.91
N GLU A 99 11.08 32.46 -20.07
CA GLU A 99 11.09 32.24 -18.64
C GLU A 99 9.81 32.77 -17.99
N ALA A 100 9.37 33.95 -18.39
CA ALA A 100 8.13 34.54 -17.93
C ALA A 100 6.89 33.74 -18.36
N LEU A 101 6.88 33.22 -19.59
CA LEU A 101 5.84 32.29 -20.08
C LEU A 101 5.80 31.01 -19.27
N TYR A 102 6.96 30.42 -18.98
CA TYR A 102 7.09 29.23 -18.15
C TYR A 102 6.55 29.46 -16.74
N ILE A 103 7.01 30.52 -16.06
CA ILE A 103 6.59 30.87 -14.69
C ILE A 103 5.06 31.11 -14.61
N LYS A 104 4.49 31.79 -15.60
CA LYS A 104 3.05 32.08 -15.70
C LYS A 104 2.20 30.80 -15.86
N SER A 105 2.76 29.76 -16.41
CA SER A 105 2.05 28.55 -16.85
C SER A 105 2.15 27.37 -15.90
N ILE A 106 3.26 27.25 -15.16
CA ILE A 106 3.62 26.03 -14.46
C ILE A 106 2.62 25.62 -13.35
N GLY A 107 2.01 26.56 -12.64
CA GLY A 107 0.98 26.29 -11.64
C GLY A 107 -0.42 25.93 -12.20
N LYS A 108 -0.56 25.81 -13.53
CA LYS A 108 -1.82 25.61 -14.24
C LYS A 108 -1.88 24.32 -15.05
N LEU A 109 -0.96 23.39 -14.78
CA LEU A 109 -0.87 22.12 -15.51
C LEU A 109 -1.56 20.94 -14.79
N ASP A 110 -2.24 21.21 -13.70
CA ASP A 110 -2.93 20.20 -12.88
C ASP A 110 -4.23 19.73 -13.53
N ASP A 111 -4.52 18.41 -13.41
CA ASP A 111 -5.73 17.80 -13.99
C ASP A 111 -7.06 18.31 -13.38
N ASP A 112 -7.03 18.99 -12.21
CA ASP A 112 -8.21 19.56 -11.56
C ASP A 112 -8.50 21.02 -11.95
N ILE A 113 -7.67 21.63 -12.80
CA ILE A 113 -7.88 22.99 -13.29
C ILE A 113 -8.86 22.96 -14.48
N ASP A 114 -9.66 24.02 -14.63
CA ASP A 114 -10.56 24.13 -15.77
C ASP A 114 -9.80 24.08 -17.10
N ASP A 115 -10.46 23.53 -18.14
CA ASP A 115 -9.84 23.28 -19.44
C ASP A 115 -9.29 24.56 -20.08
N TYR A 116 -9.93 25.71 -19.89
CA TYR A 116 -9.46 26.96 -20.46
C TYR A 116 -8.08 27.36 -19.93
N ARG A 117 -7.87 27.29 -18.61
CA ARG A 117 -6.59 27.63 -17.98
C ARG A 117 -5.52 26.61 -18.31
N PHE A 118 -5.88 25.34 -18.34
CA PHE A 118 -4.97 24.25 -18.71
C PHE A 118 -4.46 24.41 -20.15
N PHE A 119 -5.35 24.55 -21.14
CA PHE A 119 -4.92 24.70 -22.53
C PHE A 119 -4.21 26.02 -22.81
N ARG A 120 -4.53 27.10 -22.07
CA ARG A 120 -3.77 28.34 -22.15
C ARG A 120 -2.34 28.19 -21.60
N ALA A 121 -2.15 27.43 -20.53
CA ALA A 121 -0.82 27.10 -20.03
C ALA A 121 -0.01 26.27 -21.03
N ILE A 122 -0.65 25.30 -21.71
CA ILE A 122 -0.05 24.54 -22.81
C ILE A 122 0.40 25.46 -23.95
N ASP A 123 -0.41 26.46 -24.34
CA ASP A 123 -0.05 27.42 -25.41
C ASP A 123 1.15 28.28 -24.99
N ASP A 124 1.14 28.83 -23.77
CA ASP A 124 2.24 29.64 -23.23
C ASP A 124 3.55 28.81 -23.13
N LEU A 125 3.49 27.54 -22.66
CA LEU A 125 4.64 26.63 -22.65
C LEU A 125 5.11 26.25 -24.05
N THR A 126 4.20 26.09 -25.00
CA THR A 126 4.56 25.82 -26.41
C THR A 126 5.36 26.98 -26.98
N LYS A 127 4.96 28.23 -26.72
CA LYS A 127 5.71 29.41 -27.17
C LYS A 127 7.10 29.49 -26.52
N ALA A 128 7.21 29.16 -25.23
CA ALA A 128 8.48 29.13 -24.52
C ALA A 128 9.39 27.99 -25.04
N SER A 129 8.83 26.81 -25.34
CA SER A 129 9.58 25.67 -25.87
C SER A 129 10.11 25.92 -27.29
N GLN A 130 9.38 26.66 -28.13
CA GLN A 130 9.83 27.07 -29.44
C GLN A 130 11.05 28.02 -29.41
N LYS A 131 11.33 28.61 -28.24
CA LYS A 131 12.53 29.41 -28.02
C LYS A 131 13.66 28.61 -27.34
N GLU A 132 13.59 27.29 -27.42
CA GLU A 132 14.59 26.37 -26.86
C GLU A 132 14.83 26.59 -25.35
N TYR A 133 13.76 26.93 -24.59
CA TYR A 133 13.84 27.06 -23.15
C TYR A 133 13.64 25.69 -22.49
N ALA A 134 14.72 25.08 -21.99
CA ALA A 134 14.73 23.71 -21.49
C ALA A 134 13.71 23.42 -20.36
N PRO A 135 13.49 24.31 -19.35
CA PRO A 135 12.42 24.08 -18.37
C PRO A 135 11.02 23.99 -18.98
N ALA A 136 10.72 24.78 -20.01
CA ALA A 136 9.43 24.74 -20.69
C ALA A 136 9.27 23.47 -21.55
N LEU A 137 10.32 23.05 -22.26
CA LEU A 137 10.37 21.77 -22.98
C LEU A 137 10.10 20.61 -22.04
N PHE A 138 10.74 20.59 -20.87
CA PHE A 138 10.53 19.55 -19.87
C PHE A 138 9.10 19.56 -19.30
N ALA A 139 8.58 20.73 -18.90
CA ALA A 139 7.23 20.84 -18.33
C ALA A 139 6.15 20.44 -19.33
N LEU A 140 6.25 20.92 -20.57
CA LEU A 140 5.32 20.59 -21.66
C LEU A 140 5.41 19.10 -22.02
N GLY A 141 6.63 18.59 -22.18
CA GLY A 141 6.89 17.18 -22.48
C GLY A 141 6.35 16.25 -21.39
N ARG A 142 6.57 16.58 -20.12
CA ARG A 142 6.02 15.83 -18.99
C ARG A 142 4.49 15.84 -18.98
N THR A 143 3.86 16.99 -19.25
CA THR A 143 2.40 17.11 -19.38
C THR A 143 1.86 16.24 -20.49
N TYR A 144 2.48 16.24 -21.67
CA TYR A 144 2.09 15.38 -22.80
C TYR A 144 2.28 13.88 -22.49
N HIS A 145 3.28 13.54 -21.69
CA HIS A 145 3.55 12.15 -21.34
C HIS A 145 2.59 11.58 -20.30
N ILE A 146 2.16 12.38 -19.33
CA ILE A 146 1.41 11.93 -18.15
C ILE A 146 -0.08 12.24 -18.22
N SER A 147 -0.47 13.43 -18.71
CA SER A 147 -1.86 13.90 -18.64
C SER A 147 -2.78 13.14 -19.59
N THR A 148 -3.94 12.75 -19.07
CA THR A 148 -5.00 12.10 -19.86
C THR A 148 -5.73 13.07 -20.79
N ARG A 149 -5.68 14.40 -20.52
CA ARG A 149 -6.34 15.46 -21.30
C ARG A 149 -5.72 15.69 -22.67
N VAL A 150 -4.45 15.32 -22.85
CA VAL A 150 -3.71 15.44 -24.11
C VAL A 150 -3.32 14.06 -24.65
N SER A 151 -4.29 13.17 -24.72
CA SER A 151 -4.11 11.79 -25.17
C SER A 151 -3.52 11.74 -26.60
N GLY A 152 -2.63 10.76 -26.84
CA GLY A 152 -1.97 10.57 -28.15
C GLY A 152 -0.63 11.30 -28.32
N LYS A 153 -0.23 12.17 -27.38
CA LYS A 153 1.03 12.95 -27.45
C LYS A 153 2.19 12.39 -26.63
N LYS A 154 2.08 11.18 -26.10
CA LYS A 154 3.11 10.60 -25.21
C LYS A 154 4.50 10.52 -25.85
N ALA A 155 4.60 10.14 -27.12
CA ALA A 155 5.87 10.06 -27.83
C ALA A 155 6.47 11.44 -28.09
N GLU A 156 5.65 12.43 -28.45
CA GLU A 156 6.05 13.83 -28.59
C GLU A 156 6.56 14.38 -27.25
N GLY A 157 5.86 14.07 -26.15
CA GLY A 157 6.26 14.45 -24.80
C GLY A 157 7.64 13.91 -24.42
N LEU A 158 7.92 12.63 -24.67
CA LEU A 158 9.26 12.05 -24.42
C LEU A 158 10.34 12.69 -25.28
N SER A 159 10.05 13.01 -26.56
CA SER A 159 10.99 13.71 -27.44
C SER A 159 11.35 15.11 -26.91
N MET A 160 10.38 15.86 -26.39
CA MET A 160 10.62 17.17 -25.77
C MET A 160 11.44 17.06 -24.50
N ILE A 161 11.19 16.05 -23.66
CA ILE A 161 11.99 15.79 -22.44
C ILE A 161 13.43 15.44 -22.85
N GLN A 162 13.62 14.63 -23.90
CA GLN A 162 14.96 14.32 -24.42
C GLN A 162 15.68 15.58 -24.90
N GLN A 163 15.01 16.45 -25.64
CA GLN A 163 15.60 17.73 -26.07
C GLN A 163 16.04 18.58 -24.87
N ALA A 164 15.21 18.67 -23.83
CA ALA A 164 15.60 19.37 -22.59
C ALA A 164 16.80 18.72 -21.89
N ALA A 165 16.90 17.39 -21.92
CA ALA A 165 18.04 16.65 -21.37
C ALA A 165 19.31 16.89 -22.20
N ASP A 166 19.22 16.93 -23.53
CA ASP A 166 20.33 17.25 -24.43
C ASP A 166 20.84 18.70 -24.25
N MET A 167 19.99 19.56 -23.70
CA MET A 167 20.35 20.93 -23.25
C MET A 167 20.91 20.95 -21.81
N GLU A 168 21.31 19.82 -21.27
CA GLU A 168 21.90 19.65 -19.94
C GLU A 168 20.97 20.07 -18.78
N PHE A 169 19.65 20.05 -18.99
CA PHE A 169 18.68 20.35 -17.95
C PHE A 169 18.51 19.15 -17.00
N ILE A 170 19.08 19.24 -15.79
CA ILE A 170 19.18 18.14 -14.82
C ILE A 170 17.82 17.45 -14.53
N PRO A 171 16.68 18.17 -14.31
CA PRO A 171 15.39 17.50 -14.12
C PRO A 171 14.95 16.62 -15.28
N ALA A 172 15.26 17.01 -16.51
CA ALA A 172 14.97 16.22 -17.70
C ALA A 172 15.88 14.99 -17.79
N ILE A 173 17.17 15.15 -17.48
CA ILE A 173 18.13 14.03 -17.40
C ILE A 173 17.66 13.00 -16.37
N LYS A 174 17.29 13.41 -15.17
CA LYS A 174 16.74 12.52 -14.13
C LYS A 174 15.51 11.76 -14.59
N TYR A 175 14.58 12.46 -15.23
CA TYR A 175 13.37 11.83 -15.75
C TYR A 175 13.69 10.78 -16.81
N MET A 176 14.60 11.08 -17.74
CA MET A 176 15.01 10.16 -18.79
C MET A 176 15.84 8.99 -18.24
N MET A 177 16.67 9.19 -17.22
CA MET A 177 17.36 8.08 -16.54
C MET A 177 16.38 7.02 -16.02
N ALA A 178 15.23 7.43 -15.49
CA ALA A 178 14.21 6.51 -15.00
C ALA A 178 13.38 5.84 -16.12
N LYS A 179 13.40 6.36 -17.36
CA LYS A 179 12.56 5.90 -18.47
C LYS A 179 13.33 5.32 -19.65
N ALA A 180 14.45 5.93 -20.01
CA ALA A 180 15.31 5.54 -21.13
C ALA A 180 16.77 5.94 -20.82
N PRO A 181 17.41 5.28 -19.83
CA PRO A 181 18.75 5.68 -19.35
C PRO A 181 19.79 5.73 -20.45
N GLU A 182 19.69 4.87 -21.47
CA GLU A 182 20.63 4.82 -22.59
C GLU A 182 20.67 6.13 -23.37
N SER A 183 19.54 6.85 -23.42
CA SER A 183 19.40 8.07 -24.22
C SER A 183 20.18 9.25 -23.63
N VAL A 184 20.42 9.27 -22.33
CA VAL A 184 21.06 10.40 -21.62
C VAL A 184 22.47 10.10 -21.10
N TYR A 185 22.98 8.87 -21.26
CA TYR A 185 24.31 8.50 -20.82
C TYR A 185 25.41 9.42 -21.35
N LYS A 186 25.37 9.75 -22.65
CA LYS A 186 26.39 10.61 -23.27
C LYS A 186 26.41 12.01 -22.66
N VAL A 187 25.24 12.56 -22.35
CA VAL A 187 25.07 13.89 -21.73
C VAL A 187 25.64 13.84 -20.30
N VAL A 188 25.24 12.86 -19.48
CA VAL A 188 25.73 12.67 -18.13
C VAL A 188 27.26 12.49 -18.12
N LYS A 189 27.81 11.68 -19.04
CA LYS A 189 29.25 11.47 -19.16
C LYS A 189 29.96 12.77 -19.52
N HIS A 190 29.47 13.51 -20.51
CA HIS A 190 30.04 14.79 -20.92
C HIS A 190 30.06 15.80 -19.76
N MET A 191 28.93 15.98 -19.06
CA MET A 191 28.83 16.88 -17.92
C MET A 191 29.75 16.46 -16.74
N SER A 192 29.97 15.15 -16.55
CA SER A 192 30.82 14.63 -15.50
C SER A 192 32.32 14.86 -15.73
N GLU A 193 32.73 15.08 -16.97
CA GLU A 193 34.13 15.37 -17.37
C GLU A 193 34.48 16.86 -17.17
N ALA A 194 33.48 17.71 -16.91
CA ALA A 194 33.72 19.13 -16.64
C ALA A 194 34.52 19.34 -15.33
N PRO A 195 35.46 20.32 -15.28
CA PRO A 195 36.25 20.57 -14.06
C PRO A 195 35.44 20.87 -12.81
N ASN A 196 34.24 21.43 -13.01
CA ASN A 196 33.28 21.79 -11.97
C ASN A 196 32.05 20.89 -11.94
N ALA A 197 32.19 19.62 -12.39
CA ALA A 197 31.08 18.68 -12.41
C ALA A 197 30.34 18.71 -11.07
N ASP A 198 28.99 18.79 -11.16
CA ASP A 198 28.11 18.78 -10.02
C ASP A 198 28.10 17.40 -9.35
N GLY A 199 27.96 17.36 -8.02
CA GLY A 199 27.82 16.11 -7.28
C GLY A 199 26.65 15.25 -7.76
N GLU A 200 25.54 15.86 -8.19
CA GLU A 200 24.38 15.16 -8.72
C GLU A 200 24.67 14.43 -10.04
N ILE A 201 25.40 15.07 -10.96
CA ILE A 201 25.83 14.44 -12.21
C ILE A 201 26.80 13.29 -11.97
N LEU A 202 27.72 13.45 -11.02
CA LEU A 202 28.63 12.37 -10.61
C LEU A 202 27.84 11.20 -10.00
N CYS A 203 26.84 11.47 -9.17
CA CYS A 203 25.94 10.44 -8.63
C CYS A 203 25.24 9.67 -9.75
N MET A 204 24.69 10.35 -10.75
CA MET A 204 24.07 9.73 -11.92
C MET A 204 25.06 8.87 -12.70
N LEU A 205 26.29 9.33 -12.92
CA LEU A 205 27.30 8.54 -13.62
C LEU A 205 27.69 7.28 -12.83
N ALA A 206 27.78 7.38 -11.50
CA ALA A 206 28.06 6.24 -10.65
C ALA A 206 27.01 5.13 -10.79
N HIS A 207 25.72 5.48 -10.89
CA HIS A 207 24.65 4.50 -11.12
C HIS A 207 24.80 3.74 -12.44
N TYR A 208 25.28 4.37 -13.52
CA TYR A 208 25.54 3.63 -14.77
C TYR A 208 26.56 2.51 -14.59
N TYR A 209 27.62 2.73 -13.79
CA TYR A 209 28.61 1.70 -13.50
C TYR A 209 28.12 0.70 -12.44
N GLN A 210 27.30 1.11 -11.49
CA GLN A 210 26.69 0.24 -10.48
C GLN A 210 25.76 -0.78 -11.12
N GLU A 211 24.87 -0.33 -12.01
CA GLU A 211 23.84 -1.15 -12.63
C GLU A 211 24.31 -1.83 -13.94
N GLY A 212 25.41 -1.39 -14.53
CA GLY A 212 25.87 -1.89 -15.82
C GLY A 212 24.98 -1.44 -16.99
N ILE A 213 24.36 -0.27 -16.90
CA ILE A 213 23.52 0.28 -17.96
C ILE A 213 24.40 1.01 -18.97
N VAL A 214 24.36 0.63 -20.25
CA VAL A 214 25.18 1.20 -21.35
C VAL A 214 26.68 0.94 -21.21
N VAL A 215 27.17 0.70 -20.03
CA VAL A 215 28.57 0.36 -19.71
C VAL A 215 28.62 -0.97 -18.97
N GLU A 216 29.78 -1.62 -18.99
CA GLU A 216 29.98 -2.81 -18.18
C GLU A 216 29.87 -2.47 -16.69
N LYS A 217 29.20 -3.32 -15.92
CA LYS A 217 29.05 -3.17 -14.48
C LYS A 217 30.41 -3.15 -13.81
N ASP A 218 30.72 -2.07 -13.09
CA ASP A 218 31.98 -1.87 -12.36
C ASP A 218 31.69 -1.17 -11.03
N ILE A 219 31.46 -1.97 -10.01
CA ILE A 219 31.10 -1.47 -8.68
C ILE A 219 32.23 -0.65 -8.04
N ASN A 220 33.51 -1.01 -8.29
CA ASN A 220 34.65 -0.27 -7.74
C ASN A 220 34.76 1.12 -8.35
N LYS A 221 34.49 1.22 -9.65
CA LYS A 221 34.43 2.50 -10.34
C LYS A 221 33.23 3.32 -9.88
N ALA A 222 32.06 2.71 -9.67
CA ALA A 222 30.88 3.37 -9.10
C ALA A 222 31.20 3.95 -7.72
N ILE A 223 31.82 3.16 -6.82
CA ILE A 223 32.26 3.62 -5.49
C ILE A 223 33.18 4.84 -5.61
N THR A 224 34.19 4.78 -6.48
CA THR A 224 35.15 5.88 -6.69
C THR A 224 34.43 7.16 -7.16
N ILE A 225 33.40 7.04 -8.01
CA ILE A 225 32.64 8.18 -8.50
C ILE A 225 31.68 8.71 -7.43
N PHE A 226 31.02 7.83 -6.65
CA PHE A 226 30.23 8.24 -5.49
C PHE A 226 31.07 9.01 -4.47
N GLU A 227 32.29 8.56 -4.17
CA GLU A 227 33.20 9.28 -3.27
C GLU A 227 33.54 10.70 -3.78
N LYS A 228 33.77 10.86 -5.09
CA LYS A 228 33.96 12.19 -5.70
C LYS A 228 32.69 13.05 -5.58
N SER A 229 31.52 12.46 -5.77
CA SER A 229 30.23 13.13 -5.61
C SER A 229 30.02 13.58 -4.15
N ILE A 230 30.39 12.75 -3.18
CA ILE A 230 30.31 13.07 -1.74
C ILE A 230 31.21 14.25 -1.40
N LEU A 231 32.40 14.36 -1.99
CA LEU A 231 33.28 15.52 -1.81
C LEU A 231 32.66 16.83 -2.33
N LYS A 232 31.65 16.75 -3.21
CA LYS A 232 30.83 17.88 -3.67
C LYS A 232 29.59 18.13 -2.81
N GLY A 233 29.43 17.38 -1.69
CA GLY A 233 28.32 17.52 -0.75
C GLY A 233 27.02 16.82 -1.15
N ASN A 234 27.07 15.91 -2.11
CA ASN A 234 25.86 15.18 -2.53
C ASN A 234 25.47 14.12 -1.51
N THR A 235 24.28 14.29 -0.90
CA THR A 235 23.77 13.40 0.17
C THR A 235 23.19 12.10 -0.38
N ASP A 236 22.70 12.10 -1.63
CA ASP A 236 22.17 10.89 -2.27
C ASP A 236 23.31 9.91 -2.52
N SER A 237 24.50 10.39 -2.91
CA SER A 237 25.69 9.55 -3.02
C SER A 237 26.17 8.97 -1.69
N MET A 238 25.97 9.68 -0.57
CA MET A 238 26.24 9.11 0.77
C MET A 238 25.25 7.99 1.08
N LEU A 239 23.98 8.18 0.73
CA LEU A 239 22.93 7.18 0.91
C LEU A 239 23.23 5.92 0.08
N GLU A 240 23.50 6.07 -1.21
CA GLU A 240 23.77 4.97 -2.14
C GLU A 240 25.03 4.20 -1.76
N LEU A 241 26.09 4.90 -1.44
CA LEU A 241 27.35 4.26 -1.01
C LEU A 241 27.18 3.55 0.35
N GLY A 242 26.38 4.11 1.25
CA GLY A 242 25.98 3.46 2.50
C GLY A 242 25.24 2.15 2.23
N TRP A 243 24.29 2.16 1.31
CA TRP A 243 23.55 0.97 0.90
C TRP A 243 24.47 -0.09 0.26
N ILE A 244 25.41 0.31 -0.60
CA ILE A 244 26.39 -0.59 -1.20
C ILE A 244 27.19 -1.33 -0.11
N PHE A 245 27.70 -0.63 0.90
CA PHE A 245 28.45 -1.26 2.00
C PHE A 245 27.60 -2.07 2.95
N GLU A 246 26.29 -1.78 3.04
CA GLU A 246 25.36 -2.54 3.89
C GLU A 246 24.80 -3.80 3.22
N GLN A 247 24.41 -3.73 1.94
CA GLN A 247 23.53 -4.69 1.30
C GLN A 247 24.11 -5.38 0.06
N SER A 248 25.08 -4.75 -0.64
CA SER A 248 25.53 -5.27 -1.93
C SER A 248 26.38 -6.53 -1.75
N GLU A 249 26.11 -7.55 -2.55
CA GLU A 249 26.93 -8.77 -2.62
C GLU A 249 28.22 -8.56 -3.47
N ASP A 250 28.32 -7.46 -4.21
CA ASP A 250 29.44 -7.17 -5.12
C ASP A 250 30.72 -6.74 -4.37
N VAL A 251 30.60 -6.34 -3.10
CA VAL A 251 31.72 -5.91 -2.24
C VAL A 251 31.57 -6.48 -0.84
N PRO A 252 32.66 -6.64 -0.08
CA PRO A 252 32.58 -7.00 1.33
C PRO A 252 31.77 -5.97 2.11
N HIS A 253 30.86 -6.44 2.97
CA HIS A 253 30.09 -5.55 3.82
C HIS A 253 31.00 -4.75 4.77
N ASP A 254 30.75 -3.44 4.84
CA ASP A 254 31.38 -2.53 5.80
C ASP A 254 30.28 -1.74 6.53
N TYR A 255 29.65 -2.41 7.49
CA TYR A 255 28.53 -1.84 8.27
C TYR A 255 28.90 -0.56 9.00
N LYS A 256 30.16 -0.44 9.45
CA LYS A 256 30.62 0.77 10.14
C LYS A 256 30.65 1.96 9.19
N ARG A 257 31.21 1.76 8.01
CA ARG A 257 31.27 2.79 6.97
C ARG A 257 29.88 3.16 6.46
N ALA A 258 28.98 2.18 6.31
CA ALA A 258 27.57 2.44 5.97
C ALA A 258 26.89 3.33 7.01
N PHE A 259 27.02 3.01 8.30
CA PHE A 259 26.51 3.81 9.40
C PHE A 259 27.06 5.24 9.40
N GLU A 260 28.38 5.42 9.21
CA GLU A 260 29.01 6.75 9.13
C GLU A 260 28.48 7.59 7.96
N LEU A 261 28.24 6.96 6.81
CA LEU A 261 27.68 7.63 5.62
C LEU A 261 26.22 8.04 5.84
N TYR A 262 25.39 7.15 6.39
CA TYR A 262 24.01 7.49 6.74
C TYR A 262 23.94 8.60 7.79
N SER A 263 24.81 8.55 8.80
CA SER A 263 24.89 9.61 9.83
C SER A 263 25.21 10.96 9.23
N LYS A 264 26.24 11.04 8.36
CA LYS A 264 26.62 12.30 7.68
C LYS A 264 25.51 12.84 6.78
N ALA A 265 24.84 11.98 6.02
CA ALA A 265 23.72 12.39 5.16
C ALA A 265 22.51 12.83 6.00
N ALA A 266 22.25 12.15 7.11
CA ALA A 266 21.18 12.50 8.06
C ALA A 266 21.43 13.87 8.73
N ASP A 267 22.66 14.17 9.10
CA ASP A 267 23.06 15.50 9.64
C ASP A 267 22.82 16.63 8.63
N LEU A 268 22.85 16.31 7.34
CA LEU A 268 22.50 17.23 6.25
C LEU A 268 20.99 17.19 5.89
N ASN A 269 20.15 16.64 6.77
CA ASN A 269 18.70 16.51 6.61
C ASN A 269 18.25 15.67 5.40
N ASN A 270 19.04 14.70 4.96
CA ASN A 270 18.56 13.71 4.01
C ASN A 270 17.58 12.77 4.73
N ALA A 271 16.30 12.83 4.35
CA ALA A 271 15.23 12.10 5.03
C ALA A 271 15.36 10.58 4.89
N ALA A 272 15.81 10.07 3.73
CA ALA A 272 16.01 8.65 3.51
C ALA A 272 17.20 8.12 4.32
N ALA A 273 18.30 8.88 4.37
CA ALA A 273 19.44 8.53 5.22
C ALA A 273 19.08 8.55 6.71
N MET A 274 18.24 9.47 7.15
CA MET A 274 17.73 9.50 8.52
C MET A 274 16.89 8.24 8.84
N ASN A 275 16.07 7.77 7.90
CA ASN A 275 15.33 6.52 8.05
C ASN A 275 16.27 5.31 8.13
N ASN A 276 17.28 5.24 7.25
CA ASN A 276 18.27 4.16 7.26
C ASN A 276 19.13 4.17 8.54
N LEU A 277 19.50 5.34 9.02
CA LEU A 277 20.18 5.52 10.31
C LEU A 277 19.32 4.96 11.46
N GLY A 278 18.01 5.21 11.43
CA GLY A 278 17.05 4.59 12.36
C GLY A 278 17.07 3.07 12.29
N THR A 279 17.17 2.50 11.09
CA THR A 279 17.29 1.05 10.89
C THR A 279 18.63 0.51 11.43
N CYS A 280 19.71 1.25 11.24
CA CYS A 280 21.02 0.89 11.82
C CYS A 280 20.95 0.82 13.34
N TYR A 281 20.36 1.80 14.01
CA TYR A 281 20.15 1.77 15.46
C TYR A 281 19.18 0.66 15.91
N LYS A 282 18.11 0.38 15.13
CA LYS A 282 17.18 -0.68 15.45
C LYS A 282 17.81 -2.08 15.46
N LYS A 283 18.72 -2.32 14.50
CA LYS A 283 19.31 -3.64 14.23
C LYS A 283 20.77 -3.79 14.71
N GLY A 284 21.40 -2.72 15.20
CA GLY A 284 22.82 -2.73 15.57
C GLY A 284 23.75 -2.82 14.34
N ILE A 285 23.39 -2.22 13.19
CA ILE A 285 24.20 -2.24 11.96
C ILE A 285 25.27 -1.16 12.03
N GLY A 286 26.53 -1.57 12.18
CA GLY A 286 27.68 -0.65 12.30
C GLY A 286 27.73 0.16 13.59
N THR A 287 26.82 -0.06 14.51
CA THR A 287 26.70 0.56 15.83
C THR A 287 26.10 -0.42 16.83
N GLU A 288 26.05 -0.07 18.11
CA GLU A 288 25.23 -0.80 19.08
C GLU A 288 23.73 -0.55 18.82
N ASP A 289 22.89 -1.53 19.13
CA ASP A 289 21.45 -1.35 19.01
C ASP A 289 20.95 -0.33 20.04
N ASP A 290 20.16 0.62 19.56
CA ASP A 290 19.54 1.69 20.38
C ASP A 290 18.17 2.02 19.81
N LYS A 291 17.17 1.37 20.41
CA LYS A 291 15.78 1.51 19.95
C LYS A 291 15.20 2.91 20.16
N GLU A 292 15.67 3.64 21.16
CA GLU A 292 15.24 5.02 21.43
C GLU A 292 15.76 5.98 20.34
N LYS A 293 17.05 5.86 20.00
CA LYS A 293 17.60 6.62 18.88
C LYS A 293 16.96 6.24 17.56
N ALA A 294 16.65 4.96 17.34
CA ALA A 294 15.94 4.53 16.16
C ALA A 294 14.57 5.22 16.04
N LEU A 295 13.79 5.25 17.13
CA LEU A 295 12.49 5.95 17.16
C LEU A 295 12.64 7.46 16.86
N ALA A 296 13.65 8.11 17.44
CA ALA A 296 13.93 9.52 17.19
C ALA A 296 14.30 9.79 15.72
N CYS A 297 15.13 8.92 15.12
CA CYS A 297 15.51 9.00 13.70
C CYS A 297 14.29 8.82 12.79
N TYR A 298 13.46 7.80 13.02
CA TYR A 298 12.26 7.59 12.21
C TYR A 298 11.26 8.75 12.34
N THR A 299 11.11 9.32 13.56
CA THR A 299 10.23 10.48 13.76
C THR A 299 10.72 11.67 12.95
N LYS A 300 12.02 11.97 13.01
CA LYS A 300 12.61 13.07 12.24
C LYS A 300 12.57 12.82 10.73
N ALA A 301 12.79 11.56 10.28
CA ALA A 301 12.65 11.17 8.88
C ALA A 301 11.22 11.40 8.36
N ALA A 302 10.21 11.04 9.15
CA ALA A 302 8.80 11.27 8.83
C ALA A 302 8.44 12.76 8.77
N GLU A 303 8.99 13.58 9.68
CA GLU A 303 8.84 15.04 9.67
C GLU A 303 9.47 15.67 8.42
N LEU A 304 10.56 15.10 7.92
CA LEU A 304 11.23 15.48 6.68
C LEU A 304 10.54 14.93 5.42
N GLY A 305 9.44 14.15 5.58
CA GLY A 305 8.62 13.64 4.50
C GLY A 305 9.06 12.28 3.93
N ASN A 306 9.92 11.52 4.65
CA ASN A 306 10.23 10.17 4.22
C ASN A 306 9.02 9.25 4.42
N ILE A 307 8.59 8.62 3.32
CA ILE A 307 7.36 7.81 3.27
C ILE A 307 7.52 6.49 4.03
N GLU A 308 8.69 5.86 3.97
CA GLU A 308 8.99 4.60 4.66
C GLU A 308 9.01 4.77 6.20
N ALA A 309 9.36 5.97 6.67
CA ALA A 309 9.42 6.26 8.09
C ALA A 309 8.05 6.16 8.77
N TYR A 310 6.94 6.47 8.08
CA TYR A 310 5.59 6.30 8.62
C TYR A 310 5.29 4.83 8.94
N TRP A 311 5.71 3.93 8.06
CA TRP A 311 5.57 2.48 8.27
C TRP A 311 6.43 1.99 9.43
N ASN A 312 7.68 2.43 9.52
CA ASN A 312 8.56 2.08 10.62
C ASN A 312 8.00 2.55 11.97
N LEU A 313 7.44 3.76 12.06
CA LEU A 313 6.81 4.28 13.26
C LEU A 313 5.54 3.50 13.62
N TYR A 314 4.71 3.14 12.63
CA TYR A 314 3.59 2.25 12.85
C TYR A 314 4.02 0.95 13.53
N LEU A 315 5.03 0.27 13.00
CA LEU A 315 5.54 -0.97 13.60
C LEU A 315 6.07 -0.77 15.03
N TYR A 316 6.74 0.35 15.30
CA TYR A 316 7.24 0.66 16.64
C TYR A 316 6.13 0.73 17.70
N TYR A 317 5.01 1.38 17.37
CA TYR A 317 3.88 1.49 18.29
C TYR A 317 3.00 0.23 18.32
N MET A 318 2.97 -0.54 17.24
CA MET A 318 2.29 -1.83 17.18
C MET A 318 2.97 -2.89 18.04
N ASP A 319 4.29 -2.96 17.98
CA ASP A 319 5.07 -3.99 18.68
C ASP A 319 5.45 -3.56 20.10
N GLY A 320 5.25 -2.29 20.46
CA GLY A 320 5.68 -1.75 21.75
C GLY A 320 7.20 -1.69 21.90
N ILE A 321 7.93 -1.41 20.82
CA ILE A 321 9.40 -1.31 20.81
C ILE A 321 9.81 0.02 21.46
N SER A 322 10.52 -0.04 22.61
CA SER A 322 10.91 1.14 23.43
C SER A 322 9.74 2.00 23.94
N THR A 323 8.50 1.57 23.71
CA THR A 323 7.29 2.22 24.21
C THR A 323 6.29 1.15 24.62
N GLU A 324 5.24 1.49 25.34
CA GLU A 324 4.10 0.60 25.48
C GLU A 324 3.36 0.48 24.13
N ARG A 325 2.84 -0.73 23.85
CA ARG A 325 2.01 -0.98 22.68
C ARG A 325 0.85 0.00 22.64
N ASN A 326 0.69 0.71 21.52
CA ASN A 326 -0.30 1.78 21.39
C ASN A 326 -0.93 1.81 20.00
N PHE A 327 -2.03 1.08 19.86
CA PHE A 327 -2.79 1.02 18.61
C PHE A 327 -3.23 2.38 18.08
N LYS A 328 -3.63 3.30 18.97
CA LYS A 328 -4.07 4.63 18.56
C LYS A 328 -2.95 5.43 17.90
N LYS A 329 -1.77 5.46 18.52
CA LYS A 329 -0.60 6.11 17.90
C LYS A 329 -0.14 5.41 16.62
N ALA A 330 -0.23 4.07 16.59
CA ALA A 330 0.08 3.30 15.38
C ALA A 330 -0.83 3.73 14.21
N VAL A 331 -2.14 3.82 14.45
CA VAL A 331 -3.12 4.28 13.46
C VAL A 331 -2.86 5.74 13.04
N GLU A 332 -2.53 6.65 13.97
CA GLU A 332 -2.18 8.04 13.64
C GLU A 332 -1.01 8.13 12.64
N TRP A 333 -0.01 7.24 12.75
CA TRP A 333 1.11 7.19 11.80
C TRP A 333 0.71 6.59 10.46
N LEU A 334 -0.16 5.56 10.45
CA LEU A 334 -0.74 5.04 9.20
C LEU A 334 -1.55 6.11 8.46
N GLU A 335 -2.35 6.92 9.17
CA GLU A 335 -3.11 8.03 8.57
C GLU A 335 -2.20 9.10 7.95
N LYS A 336 -1.07 9.39 8.60
CA LYS A 336 -0.06 10.30 8.02
C LYS A 336 0.59 9.69 6.78
N GLY A 337 0.92 8.40 6.83
CA GLY A 337 1.46 7.66 5.68
C GLY A 337 0.47 7.59 4.52
N ASP A 338 -0.81 7.36 4.80
CA ASP A 338 -1.88 7.39 3.79
C ASP A 338 -2.00 8.78 3.11
N LYS A 339 -1.96 9.86 3.91
CA LYS A 339 -1.96 11.24 3.39
C LYS A 339 -0.72 11.55 2.55
N ALA A 340 0.41 10.94 2.87
CA ALA A 340 1.65 11.03 2.11
C ALA A 340 1.67 10.15 0.84
N GLY A 341 0.63 9.33 0.63
CA GLY A 341 0.50 8.46 -0.54
C GLY A 341 1.13 7.07 -0.38
N ASN A 342 1.50 6.66 0.83
CA ASN A 342 1.97 5.31 1.10
C ASN A 342 0.80 4.32 1.06
N LEU A 343 0.74 3.50 0.02
CA LEU A 343 -0.35 2.55 -0.21
C LEU A 343 -0.33 1.38 0.79
N GLU A 344 0.82 1.04 1.34
CA GLU A 344 0.92 0.02 2.38
C GLU A 344 0.28 0.52 3.68
N CYS A 345 0.53 1.79 4.06
CA CYS A 345 -0.16 2.43 5.17
C CYS A 345 -1.68 2.49 4.91
N THR A 346 -2.08 2.84 3.68
CA THR A 346 -3.49 2.85 3.27
C THR A 346 -4.15 1.48 3.45
N PHE A 347 -3.47 0.41 3.02
CA PHE A 347 -3.96 -0.95 3.16
C PHE A 347 -4.02 -1.41 4.61
N GLN A 348 -2.99 -1.12 5.41
CA GLN A 348 -2.98 -1.51 6.84
C GLN A 348 -4.06 -0.79 7.65
N LEU A 349 -4.40 0.45 7.32
CA LEU A 349 -5.54 1.13 7.93
C LEU A 349 -6.83 0.32 7.81
N THR A 350 -7.04 -0.38 6.69
CA THR A 350 -8.24 -1.21 6.50
C THR A 350 -8.32 -2.33 7.53
N MET A 351 -7.19 -2.94 7.88
CA MET A 351 -7.15 -4.02 8.88
C MET A 351 -7.52 -3.50 10.28
N HIS A 352 -7.01 -2.33 10.66
CA HIS A 352 -7.35 -1.68 11.93
C HIS A 352 -8.83 -1.25 11.98
N ILE A 353 -9.38 -0.73 10.87
CA ILE A 353 -10.80 -0.37 10.77
C ILE A 353 -11.69 -1.61 10.87
N MET A 354 -11.28 -2.74 10.30
CA MET A 354 -12.05 -3.99 10.36
C MET A 354 -12.08 -4.61 11.76
N ASN A 355 -11.00 -4.45 12.53
CA ASN A 355 -10.84 -5.05 13.87
C ASN A 355 -11.24 -4.11 15.01
N GLY A 356 -11.44 -2.82 14.75
CA GLY A 356 -11.65 -1.82 15.80
C GLY A 356 -10.39 -1.50 16.63
N ASP A 357 -9.19 -1.84 16.11
CA ASP A 357 -7.91 -1.69 16.82
C ASP A 357 -7.39 -0.25 16.72
N GLY A 358 -7.64 0.58 17.73
CA GLY A 358 -7.18 1.98 17.77
C GLY A 358 -7.99 2.96 16.92
N ILE A 359 -8.95 2.47 16.17
CA ILE A 359 -9.92 3.20 15.35
C ILE A 359 -11.26 2.46 15.41
N GLU A 360 -12.38 3.18 15.30
CA GLU A 360 -13.72 2.59 15.31
C GLU A 360 -13.99 1.77 14.04
N GLU A 361 -14.64 0.62 14.20
CA GLU A 361 -15.08 -0.21 13.08
C GLU A 361 -16.03 0.57 12.17
N ASP A 362 -15.74 0.60 10.88
CA ASP A 362 -16.55 1.28 9.88
C ASP A 362 -16.38 0.61 8.50
N ALA A 363 -17.37 -0.17 8.10
CA ALA A 363 -17.35 -0.88 6.83
C ALA A 363 -17.23 0.07 5.61
N ASN A 364 -17.81 1.29 5.68
CA ASN A 364 -17.73 2.25 4.57
C ASN A 364 -16.30 2.81 4.46
N LYS A 365 -15.66 3.14 5.59
CA LYS A 365 -14.25 3.54 5.60
C LYS A 365 -13.35 2.40 5.14
N TYR A 366 -13.59 1.18 5.61
CA TYR A 366 -12.87 -0.01 5.14
C TYR A 366 -12.90 -0.10 3.62
N PHE A 367 -14.09 -0.05 3.01
CA PHE A 367 -14.24 -0.08 1.56
C PHE A 367 -13.53 1.08 0.86
N MET A 368 -13.65 2.30 1.38
CA MET A 368 -13.04 3.50 0.79
C MET A 368 -11.51 3.41 0.76
N TYR A 369 -10.87 3.01 1.87
CA TYR A 369 -9.43 2.82 1.93
C TYR A 369 -8.97 1.63 1.09
N MET A 370 -9.71 0.52 1.09
CA MET A 370 -9.44 -0.65 0.24
C MET A 370 -9.48 -0.27 -1.24
N GLN A 371 -10.48 0.52 -1.65
CA GLN A 371 -10.60 1.02 -3.03
C GLN A 371 -9.44 1.96 -3.38
N LYS A 372 -9.01 2.83 -2.44
CA LYS A 372 -7.86 3.73 -2.64
C LYS A 372 -6.58 2.93 -2.85
N ALA A 373 -6.30 1.94 -2.00
CA ALA A 373 -5.11 1.09 -2.12
C ALA A 373 -5.10 0.31 -3.45
N ALA A 374 -6.23 -0.32 -3.81
CA ALA A 374 -6.34 -1.08 -5.05
C ALA A 374 -6.23 -0.20 -6.30
N LYS A 375 -6.88 0.96 -6.35
CA LYS A 375 -6.76 1.91 -7.46
C LYS A 375 -5.36 2.50 -7.59
N GLY A 376 -4.64 2.63 -6.48
CA GLY A 376 -3.24 3.02 -6.44
C GLY A 376 -2.27 1.93 -6.93
N GLY A 377 -2.76 0.70 -7.12
CA GLY A 377 -1.97 -0.42 -7.62
C GLY A 377 -1.40 -1.34 -6.52
N TYR A 378 -1.85 -1.22 -5.27
CA TYR A 378 -1.45 -2.14 -4.21
C TYR A 378 -2.13 -3.50 -4.42
N LYS A 379 -1.35 -4.50 -4.82
CA LYS A 379 -1.84 -5.79 -5.35
C LYS A 379 -2.61 -6.61 -4.33
N GLU A 380 -2.20 -6.57 -3.07
CA GLU A 380 -2.82 -7.28 -1.95
C GLU A 380 -4.26 -6.80 -1.68
N ALA A 381 -4.57 -5.57 -2.09
CA ALA A 381 -5.92 -5.02 -1.97
C ALA A 381 -6.89 -5.54 -3.04
N PHE A 382 -6.42 -6.13 -4.15
CA PHE A 382 -7.30 -6.48 -5.29
C PHE A 382 -8.33 -7.55 -4.93
N VAL A 383 -7.90 -8.65 -4.31
CA VAL A 383 -8.82 -9.71 -3.88
C VAL A 383 -9.79 -9.16 -2.83
N ARG A 384 -9.29 -8.42 -1.83
CA ARG A 384 -10.11 -7.86 -0.76
C ARG A 384 -11.15 -6.86 -1.26
N LEU A 385 -10.80 -6.04 -2.26
CA LEU A 385 -11.77 -5.15 -2.91
C LEU A 385 -12.82 -5.95 -3.71
N GLY A 386 -12.40 -7.02 -4.35
CA GLY A 386 -13.32 -7.99 -4.98
C GLY A 386 -14.32 -8.58 -3.98
N ASP A 387 -13.83 -8.95 -2.78
CA ASP A 387 -14.68 -9.44 -1.68
C ASP A 387 -15.66 -8.37 -1.19
N CYS A 388 -15.23 -7.10 -1.09
CA CYS A 388 -16.13 -5.99 -0.74
C CYS A 388 -17.32 -5.92 -1.69
N TYR A 389 -17.07 -5.99 -2.98
CA TYR A 389 -18.14 -5.97 -3.98
C TYR A 389 -18.96 -7.28 -4.00
N ARG A 390 -18.31 -8.42 -3.76
CA ARG A 390 -18.99 -9.72 -3.73
C ARG A 390 -19.99 -9.85 -2.58
N TYR A 391 -19.59 -9.37 -1.40
CA TYR A 391 -20.38 -9.54 -0.16
C TYR A 391 -21.11 -8.27 0.27
N GLY A 392 -20.88 -7.14 -0.40
CA GLY A 392 -21.49 -5.85 -0.04
C GLY A 392 -20.89 -5.23 1.22
N ILE A 393 -19.57 -5.42 1.47
CA ILE A 393 -18.89 -4.86 2.64
C ILE A 393 -18.61 -3.37 2.40
N GLY A 394 -19.31 -2.50 3.11
CA GLY A 394 -19.19 -1.04 2.97
C GLY A 394 -19.62 -0.48 1.61
N THR A 395 -20.26 -1.29 0.78
CA THR A 395 -20.77 -0.92 -0.55
C THR A 395 -21.96 -1.78 -0.93
N GLN A 396 -22.66 -1.45 -2.00
CA GLN A 396 -23.68 -2.35 -2.56
C GLN A 396 -22.99 -3.56 -3.22
N GLN A 397 -23.59 -4.73 -3.03
CA GLN A 397 -23.14 -5.96 -3.68
C GLN A 397 -23.15 -5.81 -5.21
N ASN A 398 -22.02 -6.13 -5.86
CA ASN A 398 -21.88 -6.02 -7.31
C ASN A 398 -20.95 -7.09 -7.86
N GLY A 399 -21.53 -8.17 -8.41
CA GLY A 399 -20.76 -9.28 -8.96
C GLY A 399 -19.85 -8.88 -10.13
N ASN A 400 -20.26 -7.93 -10.98
CA ASN A 400 -19.45 -7.50 -12.12
C ASN A 400 -18.15 -6.82 -11.66
N TYR A 401 -18.23 -5.93 -10.67
CA TYR A 401 -17.03 -5.31 -10.10
C TYR A 401 -16.16 -6.33 -9.36
N ALA A 402 -16.77 -7.28 -8.63
CA ALA A 402 -16.02 -8.37 -7.99
C ALA A 402 -15.22 -9.18 -9.02
N PHE A 403 -15.86 -9.59 -10.12
CA PHE A 403 -15.21 -10.30 -11.22
C PHE A 403 -14.03 -9.54 -11.81
N GLU A 404 -14.20 -8.27 -12.13
CA GLU A 404 -13.13 -7.45 -12.71
C GLU A 404 -11.91 -7.31 -11.77
N TRP A 405 -12.14 -7.16 -10.46
CA TRP A 405 -11.05 -7.08 -9.49
C TRP A 405 -10.35 -8.43 -9.28
N TYR A 406 -11.10 -9.54 -9.22
CA TYR A 406 -10.48 -10.87 -9.15
C TYR A 406 -9.72 -11.23 -10.43
N LYS A 407 -10.21 -10.78 -11.59
CA LYS A 407 -9.49 -10.92 -12.86
C LYS A 407 -8.15 -10.18 -12.83
N LYS A 408 -8.12 -8.94 -12.33
CA LYS A 408 -6.85 -8.22 -12.12
C LYS A 408 -5.95 -8.93 -11.12
N ALA A 409 -6.51 -9.41 -10.01
CA ALA A 409 -5.75 -10.13 -8.99
C ALA A 409 -5.14 -11.43 -9.51
N SER A 410 -5.82 -12.13 -10.43
CA SER A 410 -5.35 -13.38 -11.03
C SER A 410 -4.06 -13.26 -11.84
N GLU A 411 -3.69 -12.04 -12.25
CA GLU A 411 -2.42 -11.77 -12.93
C GLU A 411 -1.21 -11.83 -11.98
N PHE A 412 -1.43 -11.78 -10.65
CA PHE A 412 -0.35 -11.60 -9.67
C PHE A 412 -0.38 -12.61 -8.52
N SER A 413 -1.52 -13.24 -8.24
CA SER A 413 -1.67 -14.08 -7.06
C SER A 413 -2.50 -15.33 -7.29
N LEU A 414 -2.14 -16.40 -6.62
CA LEU A 414 -2.89 -17.67 -6.65
C LEU A 414 -4.28 -17.52 -6.01
N ASP A 415 -4.40 -16.65 -4.99
CA ASP A 415 -5.68 -16.29 -4.38
C ASP A 415 -6.60 -15.58 -5.39
N GLY A 416 -6.03 -14.66 -6.21
CA GLY A 416 -6.75 -14.04 -7.32
C GLY A 416 -7.24 -15.06 -8.36
N ILE A 417 -6.41 -16.03 -8.72
CA ILE A 417 -6.79 -17.12 -9.65
C ILE A 417 -7.93 -17.95 -9.06
N ALA A 418 -7.82 -18.35 -7.79
CA ALA A 418 -8.86 -19.13 -7.11
C ALA A 418 -10.18 -18.34 -6.95
N SER A 419 -10.09 -17.05 -6.64
CA SER A 419 -11.26 -16.16 -6.54
C SER A 419 -11.94 -15.95 -7.89
N LEU A 420 -11.17 -15.83 -8.97
CA LEU A 420 -11.69 -15.79 -10.33
C LEU A 420 -12.36 -17.13 -10.72
N ALA A 421 -11.78 -18.27 -10.31
CA ALA A 421 -12.40 -19.58 -10.50
C ALA A 421 -13.77 -19.66 -9.80
N LYS A 422 -13.88 -19.16 -8.56
CA LYS A 422 -15.16 -19.07 -7.84
C LYS A 422 -16.20 -18.23 -8.60
N CYS A 423 -15.78 -17.17 -9.30
CA CYS A 423 -16.70 -16.41 -10.14
C CYS A 423 -17.31 -17.26 -11.25
N TYR A 424 -16.53 -18.10 -11.91
CA TYR A 424 -17.04 -19.03 -12.93
C TYR A 424 -17.88 -20.15 -12.34
N THR A 425 -17.52 -20.68 -11.16
CA THR A 425 -18.31 -21.74 -10.47
C THR A 425 -19.70 -21.25 -10.08
N TYR A 426 -19.79 -20.02 -9.53
CA TYR A 426 -21.05 -19.50 -8.97
C TYR A 426 -21.76 -18.49 -9.86
N GLY A 427 -21.22 -18.15 -11.03
CA GLY A 427 -21.80 -17.15 -11.92
C GLY A 427 -21.73 -15.72 -11.34
N ILE A 428 -20.65 -15.35 -10.62
CA ILE A 428 -20.52 -14.04 -9.99
C ILE A 428 -19.99 -13.04 -11.02
N GLY A 429 -20.86 -12.16 -11.50
CA GLY A 429 -20.51 -11.14 -12.50
C GLY A 429 -20.18 -11.66 -13.90
N ILE A 430 -20.31 -12.96 -14.10
CA ILE A 430 -20.07 -13.65 -15.37
C ILE A 430 -21.01 -14.86 -15.45
N GLN A 431 -21.28 -15.36 -16.64
CA GLN A 431 -22.00 -16.61 -16.80
C GLN A 431 -21.19 -17.78 -16.21
N ARG A 432 -21.88 -18.68 -15.48
CA ARG A 432 -21.28 -19.91 -14.93
C ARG A 432 -20.59 -20.72 -16.03
N ASP A 433 -19.36 -21.13 -15.76
CA ASP A 433 -18.55 -21.96 -16.65
C ASP A 433 -17.66 -22.89 -15.80
N ASP A 434 -18.19 -24.07 -15.52
CA ASP A 434 -17.52 -25.05 -14.64
C ASP A 434 -16.20 -25.56 -15.24
N LYS A 435 -16.08 -25.63 -16.58
CA LYS A 435 -14.82 -26.06 -17.22
C LYS A 435 -13.73 -25.05 -16.99
N LYS A 436 -14.04 -23.76 -17.16
CA LYS A 436 -13.09 -22.68 -16.94
C LYS A 436 -12.71 -22.53 -15.47
N ALA A 437 -13.67 -22.75 -14.56
CA ALA A 437 -13.40 -22.79 -13.13
C ALA A 437 -12.37 -23.87 -12.78
N ILE A 438 -12.55 -25.09 -13.31
CA ILE A 438 -11.62 -26.20 -13.10
C ILE A 438 -10.21 -25.92 -13.65
N GLU A 439 -10.10 -25.31 -14.83
CA GLU A 439 -8.80 -24.92 -15.40
C GLU A 439 -8.06 -23.97 -14.46
N LEU A 440 -8.74 -22.95 -13.93
CA LEU A 440 -8.17 -22.00 -13.00
C LEU A 440 -7.82 -22.63 -11.65
N TYR A 441 -8.72 -23.46 -11.09
CA TYR A 441 -8.42 -24.18 -9.85
C TYR A 441 -7.20 -25.09 -10.01
N LYS A 442 -7.05 -25.80 -11.13
CA LYS A 442 -5.87 -26.61 -11.41
C LYS A 442 -4.60 -25.79 -11.42
N ILE A 443 -4.59 -24.65 -12.11
CA ILE A 443 -3.42 -23.74 -12.14
C ILE A 443 -2.99 -23.36 -10.74
N ALA A 444 -3.92 -22.93 -9.87
CA ALA A 444 -3.59 -22.52 -8.52
C ALA A 444 -3.22 -23.72 -7.60
N ALA A 445 -3.94 -24.85 -7.74
CA ALA A 445 -3.72 -26.05 -6.94
C ALA A 445 -2.36 -26.73 -7.25
N GLU A 446 -1.95 -26.78 -8.50
CA GLU A 446 -0.66 -27.33 -8.95
C GLU A 446 0.52 -26.47 -8.47
N GLN A 447 0.32 -25.17 -8.28
CA GLN A 447 1.29 -24.26 -7.68
C GLN A 447 1.25 -24.27 -6.14
N GLY A 448 0.47 -25.17 -5.53
CA GLY A 448 0.48 -25.40 -4.09
C GLY A 448 -0.53 -24.58 -3.30
N TYR A 449 -1.43 -23.84 -3.91
CA TYR A 449 -2.41 -23.04 -3.16
C TYR A 449 -3.47 -23.93 -2.48
N ALA A 450 -3.42 -24.05 -1.16
CA ALA A 450 -4.22 -24.99 -0.37
C ALA A 450 -5.73 -24.81 -0.56
N GLN A 451 -6.22 -23.55 -0.65
CA GLN A 451 -7.62 -23.29 -0.89
C GLN A 451 -8.07 -23.81 -2.27
N ALA A 452 -7.26 -23.62 -3.31
CA ALA A 452 -7.60 -24.13 -4.65
C ALA A 452 -7.53 -25.67 -4.71
N GLN A 453 -6.61 -26.30 -3.99
CA GLN A 453 -6.56 -27.75 -3.83
C GLN A 453 -7.84 -28.28 -3.17
N PHE A 454 -8.30 -27.62 -2.12
CA PHE A 454 -9.57 -27.93 -1.47
C PHE A 454 -10.76 -27.74 -2.41
N ASP A 455 -10.87 -26.60 -3.08
CA ASP A 455 -11.96 -26.29 -4.00
C ASP A 455 -11.98 -27.29 -5.18
N LEU A 456 -10.82 -27.66 -5.72
CA LEU A 456 -10.68 -28.70 -6.76
C LEU A 456 -11.11 -30.09 -6.25
N GLY A 457 -10.76 -30.42 -5.00
CA GLY A 457 -11.23 -31.64 -4.33
C GLY A 457 -12.77 -31.70 -4.24
N ILE A 458 -13.42 -30.57 -3.94
CA ILE A 458 -14.89 -30.46 -3.96
C ILE A 458 -15.43 -30.76 -5.36
N CYS A 459 -14.84 -30.15 -6.39
CA CYS A 459 -15.27 -30.36 -7.77
C CYS A 459 -15.20 -31.83 -8.19
N TYR A 460 -14.10 -32.53 -7.88
CA TYR A 460 -14.01 -33.99 -8.15
C TYR A 460 -14.98 -34.83 -7.32
N ARG A 461 -15.24 -34.47 -6.06
CA ARG A 461 -16.21 -35.17 -5.21
C ARG A 461 -17.64 -35.04 -5.72
N GLN A 462 -18.01 -33.87 -6.24
CA GLN A 462 -19.37 -33.56 -6.69
C GLN A 462 -19.59 -33.90 -8.18
N GLY A 463 -18.53 -33.87 -9.00
CA GLY A 463 -18.60 -33.98 -10.45
C GLY A 463 -18.95 -32.64 -11.12
N GLU A 464 -18.55 -31.52 -10.54
CA GLU A 464 -18.78 -30.17 -11.08
C GLU A 464 -17.67 -29.80 -12.05
N GLY A 465 -17.99 -29.65 -13.33
CA GLY A 465 -17.02 -29.33 -14.39
C GLY A 465 -16.00 -30.42 -14.74
N VAL A 466 -16.00 -31.50 -13.99
CA VAL A 466 -15.19 -32.73 -14.19
C VAL A 466 -16.04 -33.96 -13.91
N GLU A 467 -15.61 -35.13 -14.40
CA GLU A 467 -16.20 -36.39 -14.00
C GLU A 467 -16.02 -36.61 -12.48
N LYS A 468 -17.08 -37.13 -11.84
CA LYS A 468 -17.04 -37.41 -10.40
C LYS A 468 -15.99 -38.48 -10.10
N ASP A 469 -15.03 -38.17 -9.30
CA ASP A 469 -13.89 -39.02 -8.94
C ASP A 469 -13.50 -38.80 -7.46
N PRO A 470 -14.11 -39.58 -6.54
CA PRO A 470 -13.82 -39.44 -5.11
C PRO A 470 -12.36 -39.72 -4.74
N GLN A 471 -11.64 -40.58 -5.50
CA GLN A 471 -10.24 -40.87 -5.25
C GLN A 471 -9.37 -39.65 -5.53
N LYS A 472 -9.61 -38.98 -6.68
CA LYS A 472 -8.92 -37.69 -6.97
C LYS A 472 -9.30 -36.60 -5.98
N ALA A 473 -10.55 -36.59 -5.48
CA ALA A 473 -10.92 -35.65 -4.42
C ALA A 473 -10.08 -35.85 -3.17
N ILE A 474 -9.86 -37.11 -2.74
CA ILE A 474 -8.99 -37.45 -1.62
C ILE A 474 -7.55 -36.98 -1.86
N GLU A 475 -7.00 -37.23 -3.05
CA GLU A 475 -5.63 -36.79 -3.39
C GLU A 475 -5.47 -35.27 -3.23
N TRP A 476 -6.42 -34.48 -3.71
CA TRP A 476 -6.37 -33.05 -3.59
C TRP A 476 -6.61 -32.55 -2.16
N TYR A 477 -7.54 -33.18 -1.43
CA TYR A 477 -7.76 -32.88 -0.02
C TYR A 477 -6.51 -33.22 0.83
N LEU A 478 -5.79 -34.31 0.54
CA LEU A 478 -4.55 -34.63 1.25
C LEU A 478 -3.49 -33.57 1.05
N LYS A 479 -3.31 -33.07 -0.18
CA LYS A 479 -2.36 -31.96 -0.45
C LYS A 479 -2.73 -30.68 0.31
N ALA A 480 -4.02 -30.33 0.38
CA ALA A 480 -4.47 -29.20 1.17
C ALA A 480 -4.29 -29.46 2.68
N ALA A 481 -4.57 -30.66 3.13
CA ALA A 481 -4.44 -31.10 4.53
C ALA A 481 -2.98 -31.08 5.02
N GLU A 482 -2.01 -31.42 4.17
CA GLU A 482 -0.57 -31.32 4.46
C GLU A 482 -0.16 -29.87 4.79
N GLN A 483 -0.87 -28.89 4.26
CA GLN A 483 -0.69 -27.46 4.54
C GLN A 483 -1.55 -26.97 5.73
N GLY A 484 -2.23 -27.87 6.44
CA GLY A 484 -3.07 -27.54 7.59
C GLY A 484 -4.47 -26.99 7.24
N HIS A 485 -4.95 -27.19 6.00
CA HIS A 485 -6.28 -26.71 5.60
C HIS A 485 -7.37 -27.46 6.37
N GLY A 486 -8.00 -26.80 7.35
CA GLY A 486 -8.94 -27.41 8.28
C GLY A 486 -10.15 -28.08 7.63
N ASP A 487 -10.76 -27.45 6.62
CA ASP A 487 -11.96 -27.99 5.95
C ASP A 487 -11.60 -29.17 5.03
N ALA A 488 -10.39 -29.20 4.47
CA ALA A 488 -9.91 -30.37 3.73
C ALA A 488 -9.74 -31.58 4.65
N LEU A 489 -9.17 -31.37 5.85
CA LEU A 489 -9.08 -32.39 6.89
C LEU A 489 -10.48 -32.89 7.31
N CYS A 490 -11.45 -31.97 7.47
CA CYS A 490 -12.83 -32.35 7.77
C CYS A 490 -13.43 -33.23 6.68
N ASN A 491 -13.29 -32.83 5.40
CA ASN A 491 -13.80 -33.61 4.28
C ASN A 491 -13.14 -34.99 4.17
N LEU A 492 -11.83 -35.10 4.44
CA LEU A 492 -11.16 -36.41 4.55
C LEU A 492 -11.80 -37.26 5.66
N GLY A 493 -12.01 -36.69 6.84
CA GLY A 493 -12.71 -37.36 7.93
C GLY A 493 -14.09 -37.92 7.49
N ILE A 494 -14.89 -37.10 6.82
CA ILE A 494 -16.21 -37.50 6.29
C ILE A 494 -16.06 -38.63 5.25
N MET A 495 -15.05 -38.57 4.40
CA MET A 495 -14.86 -39.60 3.35
C MET A 495 -14.47 -40.95 3.97
N TYR A 496 -13.57 -40.97 4.98
CA TYR A 496 -13.22 -42.21 5.70
C TYR A 496 -14.35 -42.73 6.60
N GLU A 497 -15.13 -41.83 7.23
CA GLU A 497 -16.28 -42.24 8.06
C GLU A 497 -17.35 -42.94 7.24
N ASN A 498 -17.60 -42.49 6.00
CA ASN A 498 -18.66 -43.01 5.14
C ASN A 498 -18.17 -43.98 4.04
N GLY A 499 -16.88 -44.25 3.94
CA GLY A 499 -16.32 -45.11 2.89
C GLY A 499 -16.48 -44.52 1.49
N ILE A 500 -16.34 -43.19 1.34
CA ILE A 500 -16.51 -42.51 0.03
C ILE A 500 -15.17 -42.47 -0.69
N GLY A 501 -14.98 -43.31 -1.70
CA GLY A 501 -13.74 -43.44 -2.47
C GLY A 501 -12.60 -44.15 -1.76
N VAL A 502 -12.83 -44.61 -0.53
CA VAL A 502 -11.92 -45.40 0.30
C VAL A 502 -12.70 -46.38 1.13
N ASP A 503 -12.07 -47.39 1.71
CA ASP A 503 -12.69 -48.25 2.70
C ASP A 503 -13.04 -47.43 3.96
N GLN A 504 -14.19 -47.74 4.53
CA GLN A 504 -14.66 -47.09 5.76
C GLN A 504 -13.68 -47.38 6.91
N ASP A 505 -13.24 -46.32 7.59
CA ASP A 505 -12.27 -46.39 8.70
C ASP A 505 -12.56 -45.29 9.72
N SER A 506 -13.31 -45.62 10.77
CA SER A 506 -13.72 -44.68 11.81
C SER A 506 -12.54 -44.19 12.64
N SER A 507 -11.43 -44.95 12.77
CA SER A 507 -10.25 -44.52 13.49
C SER A 507 -9.51 -43.44 12.71
N LYS A 508 -9.33 -43.60 11.41
CA LYS A 508 -8.76 -42.56 10.56
C LYS A 508 -9.67 -41.32 10.48
N ALA A 509 -11.00 -41.53 10.41
CA ALA A 509 -11.95 -40.44 10.43
C ALA A 509 -11.78 -39.58 11.70
N PHE A 510 -11.66 -40.22 12.87
CA PHE A 510 -11.40 -39.55 14.14
C PHE A 510 -10.09 -38.74 14.10
N ASP A 511 -9.00 -39.31 13.59
CA ASP A 511 -7.73 -38.61 13.49
C ASP A 511 -7.81 -37.38 12.58
N PHE A 512 -8.48 -37.47 11.45
CA PHE A 512 -8.71 -36.35 10.54
C PHE A 512 -9.58 -35.25 11.17
N PHE A 513 -10.69 -35.61 11.84
CA PHE A 513 -11.53 -34.64 12.52
C PHE A 513 -10.80 -33.96 13.68
N LYS A 514 -9.97 -34.68 14.42
CA LYS A 514 -9.13 -34.12 15.48
C LYS A 514 -8.14 -33.08 14.92
N LYS A 515 -7.43 -33.40 13.83
CA LYS A 515 -6.54 -32.45 13.13
C LYS A 515 -7.33 -31.26 12.60
N SER A 516 -8.51 -31.48 12.02
CA SER A 516 -9.39 -30.44 11.50
C SER A 516 -9.85 -29.47 12.61
N ALA A 517 -10.28 -30.01 13.75
CA ALA A 517 -10.71 -29.21 14.88
C ALA A 517 -9.57 -28.34 15.46
N VAL A 518 -8.38 -28.92 15.57
CA VAL A 518 -7.16 -28.19 16.01
C VAL A 518 -6.76 -27.12 15.00
N ALA A 519 -6.93 -27.38 13.69
CA ALA A 519 -6.73 -26.40 12.62
C ALA A 519 -7.81 -25.30 12.60
N GLY A 520 -8.81 -25.36 13.49
CA GLY A 520 -9.81 -24.33 13.67
C GLY A 520 -11.04 -24.41 12.76
N SER A 521 -11.20 -25.50 11.96
CA SER A 521 -12.42 -25.73 11.18
C SER A 521 -13.62 -25.92 12.11
N VAL A 522 -14.64 -25.09 11.89
CA VAL A 522 -15.87 -25.13 12.69
C VAL A 522 -16.59 -26.46 12.50
N GLN A 523 -16.65 -26.94 11.25
CA GLN A 523 -17.26 -28.23 10.94
C GLN A 523 -16.45 -29.40 11.54
N GLY A 524 -15.09 -29.29 11.54
CA GLY A 524 -14.22 -30.26 12.17
C GLY A 524 -14.42 -30.32 13.69
N GLN A 525 -14.60 -29.18 14.36
CA GLN A 525 -14.89 -29.08 15.78
C GLN A 525 -16.24 -29.74 16.12
N PHE A 526 -17.28 -29.47 15.33
CA PHE A 526 -18.57 -30.14 15.48
C PHE A 526 -18.44 -31.65 15.29
N CYS A 527 -17.82 -32.11 14.21
CA CYS A 527 -17.69 -33.56 13.92
C CYS A 527 -16.91 -34.27 15.05
N LEU A 528 -15.79 -33.68 15.52
CA LEU A 528 -15.03 -34.25 16.63
C LEU A 528 -15.85 -34.32 17.93
N GLY A 529 -16.59 -33.24 18.24
CA GLY A 529 -17.52 -33.23 19.38
C GLY A 529 -18.57 -34.32 19.26
N HIS A 530 -19.12 -34.55 18.05
CA HIS A 530 -20.10 -35.59 17.79
C HIS A 530 -19.51 -37.01 17.92
N LEU A 531 -18.25 -37.22 17.51
CA LEU A 531 -17.58 -38.51 17.70
C LEU A 531 -17.38 -38.85 19.20
N TYR A 532 -16.94 -37.86 20.01
CA TYR A 532 -16.86 -38.05 21.45
C TYR A 532 -18.25 -38.25 22.10
N TYR A 533 -19.28 -37.55 21.61
CA TYR A 533 -20.63 -37.70 22.09
C TYR A 533 -21.22 -39.10 21.83
N SER A 534 -20.96 -39.66 20.64
CA SER A 534 -21.48 -40.97 20.21
C SER A 534 -20.60 -42.16 20.58
N GLY A 535 -19.30 -41.94 20.82
CA GLY A 535 -18.31 -43.01 20.97
C GLY A 535 -17.93 -43.67 19.66
N SER A 536 -18.14 -43.03 18.52
CA SER A 536 -17.79 -43.57 17.19
C SER A 536 -16.29 -43.32 16.90
N GLY A 537 -15.53 -44.39 16.69
CA GLY A 537 -14.09 -44.32 16.42
C GLY A 537 -13.22 -43.93 17.63
N THR A 538 -13.83 -43.68 18.78
CA THR A 538 -13.17 -43.35 20.06
C THR A 538 -14.03 -43.82 21.23
N GLU A 539 -13.51 -43.79 22.44
CA GLU A 539 -14.34 -43.97 23.64
C GLU A 539 -15.29 -42.78 23.82
N GLN A 540 -16.51 -43.04 24.28
CA GLN A 540 -17.48 -41.98 24.53
C GLN A 540 -17.01 -41.08 25.67
N ASP A 541 -16.92 -39.78 25.43
CA ASP A 541 -16.54 -38.75 26.41
C ASP A 541 -17.37 -37.48 26.23
N TYR A 542 -18.41 -37.35 27.06
CA TYR A 542 -19.27 -36.16 27.02
C TYR A 542 -18.57 -34.86 27.44
N ALA A 543 -17.55 -34.93 28.29
CA ALA A 543 -16.82 -33.73 28.69
C ALA A 543 -15.99 -33.15 27.53
N GLU A 544 -15.27 -34.01 26.81
CA GLU A 544 -14.56 -33.59 25.59
C GLU A 544 -15.57 -33.18 24.49
N ALA A 545 -16.68 -33.89 24.34
CA ALA A 545 -17.73 -33.49 23.38
C ALA A 545 -18.21 -32.06 23.63
N ILE A 546 -18.53 -31.70 24.88
CA ILE A 546 -18.99 -30.36 25.26
C ILE A 546 -17.92 -29.29 24.97
N LYS A 547 -16.67 -29.58 25.21
CA LYS A 547 -15.58 -28.65 24.92
C LYS A 547 -15.55 -28.28 23.43
N TRP A 548 -15.57 -29.28 22.55
CA TRP A 548 -15.55 -29.06 21.12
C TRP A 548 -16.84 -28.45 20.58
N PHE A 549 -18.00 -28.85 21.11
CA PHE A 549 -19.26 -28.18 20.80
C PHE A 549 -19.29 -26.71 21.21
N LYS A 550 -18.68 -26.33 22.34
CA LYS A 550 -18.56 -24.92 22.74
C LYS A 550 -17.69 -24.13 21.77
N GLU A 551 -16.53 -24.67 21.42
CA GLU A 551 -15.64 -24.03 20.45
C GLU A 551 -16.34 -23.78 19.09
N ALA A 552 -17.14 -24.72 18.60
CA ALA A 552 -17.91 -24.56 17.38
C ALA A 552 -19.11 -23.61 17.56
N ALA A 553 -19.80 -23.70 18.69
CA ALA A 553 -20.95 -22.85 19.01
C ALA A 553 -20.56 -21.38 19.16
N ASP A 554 -19.41 -21.09 19.76
CA ASP A 554 -18.86 -19.72 19.88
C ASP A 554 -18.56 -19.10 18.50
N LYS A 555 -18.29 -19.94 17.50
CA LYS A 555 -18.14 -19.54 16.10
C LYS A 555 -19.48 -19.53 15.32
N GLY A 556 -20.57 -19.80 16.01
CA GLY A 556 -21.91 -19.67 15.44
C GLY A 556 -22.51 -20.95 14.86
N GLU A 557 -21.93 -22.12 15.08
CA GLU A 557 -22.38 -23.39 14.52
C GLU A 557 -23.67 -23.90 15.23
N PRO A 558 -24.81 -24.00 14.52
CA PRO A 558 -26.10 -24.26 15.15
C PRO A 558 -26.31 -25.70 15.60
N ASP A 559 -25.75 -26.70 14.93
CA ASP A 559 -25.83 -28.11 15.36
C ASP A 559 -25.11 -28.33 16.69
N SER A 560 -23.96 -27.66 16.86
CA SER A 560 -23.20 -27.67 18.13
C SER A 560 -24.00 -27.03 19.26
N MET A 561 -24.67 -25.90 19.02
CA MET A 561 -25.56 -25.27 20.00
C MET A 561 -26.70 -26.21 20.38
N PHE A 562 -27.30 -26.86 19.44
CA PHE A 562 -28.37 -27.83 19.68
C PHE A 562 -27.89 -29.01 20.54
N HIS A 563 -26.72 -29.58 20.26
CA HIS A 563 -26.13 -30.67 21.06
C HIS A 563 -25.75 -30.21 22.47
N LEU A 564 -25.24 -28.97 22.63
CA LEU A 564 -25.03 -28.39 23.97
C LEU A 564 -26.32 -28.26 24.74
N ALA A 565 -27.42 -27.85 24.09
CA ALA A 565 -28.72 -27.79 24.75
C ALA A 565 -29.16 -29.17 25.25
N ILE A 566 -28.98 -30.24 24.45
CA ILE A 566 -29.25 -31.62 24.87
C ILE A 566 -28.35 -32.00 26.05
N CYS A 567 -27.06 -31.74 26.01
CA CYS A 567 -26.14 -32.06 27.08
C CYS A 567 -26.57 -31.41 28.43
N TYR A 568 -26.96 -30.13 28.41
CA TYR A 568 -27.46 -29.45 29.61
C TYR A 568 -28.86 -29.93 30.05
N ASN A 569 -29.72 -30.38 29.13
CA ASN A 569 -31.01 -30.96 29.50
C ASN A 569 -30.86 -32.30 30.21
N ASP A 570 -29.98 -33.16 29.67
CA ASP A 570 -29.86 -34.55 30.12
C ASP A 570 -28.79 -34.73 31.23
N GLY A 571 -27.91 -33.72 31.44
CA GLY A 571 -26.82 -33.80 32.37
C GLY A 571 -25.67 -34.67 31.84
N LEU A 572 -25.43 -34.67 30.53
CA LEU A 572 -24.38 -35.46 29.89
C LEU A 572 -23.06 -34.68 29.95
N GLY A 573 -22.10 -35.14 30.74
CA GLY A 573 -20.80 -34.49 30.95
C GLY A 573 -20.82 -33.12 31.67
N VAL A 574 -22.01 -32.64 32.05
CA VAL A 574 -22.26 -31.40 32.79
C VAL A 574 -23.43 -31.56 33.72
N GLU A 575 -23.54 -30.72 34.75
CA GLU A 575 -24.77 -30.66 35.57
C GLU A 575 -25.94 -30.13 34.73
N LYS A 576 -27.14 -30.67 35.03
CA LYS A 576 -28.38 -30.22 34.40
C LYS A 576 -28.59 -28.71 34.64
N ASP A 577 -28.85 -27.98 33.58
CA ASP A 577 -29.07 -26.55 33.66
C ASP A 577 -30.11 -26.12 32.60
N SER A 578 -31.35 -25.94 33.09
CA SER A 578 -32.47 -25.57 32.21
C SER A 578 -32.32 -24.19 31.57
N ASN A 579 -31.59 -23.25 32.20
CA ASN A 579 -31.36 -21.94 31.65
C ASN A 579 -30.36 -22.01 30.49
N LYS A 580 -29.25 -22.72 30.65
CA LYS A 580 -28.28 -22.95 29.58
C LYS A 580 -28.87 -23.78 28.45
N MET A 581 -29.67 -24.80 28.78
CA MET A 581 -30.40 -25.57 27.77
C MET A 581 -31.25 -24.64 26.91
N ALA A 582 -32.09 -23.81 27.57
CA ALA A 582 -32.94 -22.88 26.81
C ALA A 582 -32.11 -21.85 26.02
N TYR A 583 -31.04 -21.31 26.61
CA TYR A 583 -30.13 -20.39 25.92
C TYR A 583 -29.57 -20.97 24.61
N TYR A 584 -28.94 -22.14 24.68
CA TYR A 584 -28.36 -22.77 23.49
C TYR A 584 -29.44 -23.26 22.48
N MET A 585 -30.61 -23.71 22.97
CA MET A 585 -31.72 -24.10 22.10
C MET A 585 -32.23 -22.91 21.29
N TYR A 586 -32.40 -21.72 21.93
CA TYR A 586 -32.79 -20.50 21.23
C TYR A 586 -31.67 -19.96 20.35
N ALA A 587 -30.43 -20.05 20.77
CA ALA A 587 -29.28 -19.64 19.94
C ALA A 587 -29.19 -20.42 18.62
N ALA A 588 -29.49 -21.71 18.64
CA ALA A 588 -29.62 -22.54 17.43
C ALA A 588 -30.84 -22.16 16.59
N ALA A 589 -31.99 -21.97 17.23
CA ALA A 589 -33.24 -21.63 16.54
C ALA A 589 -33.18 -20.24 15.86
N ASP A 590 -32.61 -19.24 16.52
CA ASP A 590 -32.40 -17.89 15.97
C ASP A 590 -31.49 -17.89 14.73
N ARG A 591 -30.69 -18.95 14.54
CA ARG A 591 -29.88 -19.23 13.33
C ARG A 591 -30.58 -20.12 12.31
N GLY A 592 -31.88 -20.39 12.52
CA GLY A 592 -32.72 -21.15 11.60
C GLY A 592 -32.58 -22.67 11.70
N PHE A 593 -31.97 -23.19 12.79
CA PHE A 593 -31.84 -24.64 12.94
C PHE A 593 -33.17 -25.29 13.23
N GLN A 594 -33.70 -26.00 12.24
CA GLN A 594 -35.08 -26.51 12.24
C GLN A 594 -35.38 -27.40 13.45
N ARG A 595 -34.47 -28.30 13.83
CA ARG A 595 -34.66 -29.21 14.96
C ARG A 595 -34.81 -28.47 16.30
N ALA A 596 -34.09 -27.33 16.47
CA ALA A 596 -34.21 -26.50 17.66
C ALA A 596 -35.56 -25.77 17.67
N ILE A 597 -36.03 -25.26 16.54
CA ILE A 597 -37.33 -24.61 16.39
C ILE A 597 -38.46 -25.60 16.74
N GLU A 598 -38.41 -26.80 16.21
CA GLU A 598 -39.37 -27.86 16.50
C GLU A 598 -39.35 -28.29 17.98
N ALA A 599 -38.17 -28.42 18.57
CA ALA A 599 -38.02 -28.75 19.99
C ALA A 599 -38.62 -27.66 20.90
N ILE A 600 -38.37 -26.38 20.60
CA ILE A 600 -38.95 -25.24 21.35
C ILE A 600 -40.49 -25.31 21.31
N GLN A 601 -41.06 -25.53 20.15
CA GLN A 601 -42.51 -25.60 19.98
C GLN A 601 -43.11 -26.85 20.66
N LYS A 602 -42.49 -28.01 20.47
CA LYS A 602 -42.97 -29.27 21.00
C LYS A 602 -42.95 -29.34 22.53
N TYR A 603 -41.90 -28.83 23.13
CA TYR A 603 -41.68 -28.90 24.57
C TYR A 603 -42.01 -27.61 25.31
N ASN A 604 -42.57 -26.62 24.61
CA ASN A 604 -42.92 -25.30 25.13
C ASN A 604 -41.78 -24.66 25.96
N ILE A 605 -40.56 -24.73 25.43
CA ILE A 605 -39.38 -24.19 26.08
C ILE A 605 -39.51 -22.65 26.14
N ARG A 606 -39.36 -22.07 27.33
CA ARG A 606 -39.41 -20.60 27.52
C ARG A 606 -38.05 -19.98 27.22
N ARG A 607 -38.09 -18.82 26.60
CA ARG A 607 -36.85 -18.03 26.37
C ARG A 607 -36.29 -17.61 27.73
N PRO A 608 -34.99 -17.83 28.00
CA PRO A 608 -34.36 -17.51 29.28
C PRO A 608 -34.33 -16.02 29.59
#